data_8a349d4b40999fad3b68b200b9a08468
#
_entry.id   8a349d4b40999fad3b68b200b9a08468
#
_cell.length_a   1.000
_cell.length_b   1.000
_cell.length_c   1.000
_cell.angle_alpha   90.00
_cell.angle_beta   90.00
_cell.angle_gamma   90.00
#
_symmetry.space_group_name_H-M   'P 1'
#
loop_
_entity.id
_entity.type
_entity.pdbx_description
1 polymer ?
#
loop_
_entity_poly.entity_id
_entity_poly.type
_entity_poly.pdbx_seq_one_letter_code
_entity_poly.pdbx_strand_id
1 'polypeptide(L)'
;HRDLHKEYRRQRQMCIRDRAPYFASANLKKPIHFSYTYDEETACQGAPVMLKELKKRKIDCSVCIVGEPTNMKAIQAHKGCYEYSTHFYGLAGHGSAPDKGVNAVEYASKFINKLMELRQELKKREPKNSIFTPPYTTLQIGRIKGGIARNVIADQCSVDWELRPVVFEDGEFVNQTMDNYVKDFLLPEMKKTYPASKIKKEIIGEIVGFNKEEKSEAVNLICNLTGDNSREVVSFGTEAGLFQEIGISTVVCGPGSIEQAHKIDEYI
;
A
#
# COMPACT_ATOMS: atom_id res chain seq x y z
N HIS A 1 5.88 20.51 4.01
CA HIS A 1 6.32 19.28 3.33
C HIS A 1 5.33 18.78 2.26
N ARG A 2 4.00 18.89 2.44
CA ARG A 2 2.99 18.46 1.44
C ARG A 2 3.03 19.24 0.12
N ASP A 3 3.47 20.49 0.11
CA ASP A 3 3.36 21.34 -1.08
C ASP A 3 4.55 21.20 -2.05
N LEU A 4 5.73 20.85 -1.56
CA LEU A 4 6.91 20.60 -2.41
C LEU A 4 6.74 19.32 -3.24
N HIS A 5 6.19 18.23 -2.67
CA HIS A 5 5.91 17.00 -3.41
C HIS A 5 4.93 17.16 -4.58
N LYS A 6 4.01 18.12 -4.52
CA LYS A 6 3.05 18.39 -5.61
C LYS A 6 3.71 18.94 -6.88
N GLU A 7 4.85 19.61 -6.77
CA GLU A 7 5.46 20.32 -7.91
C GLU A 7 6.24 19.35 -8.83
N TYR A 8 6.94 18.39 -8.26
CA TYR A 8 7.78 17.42 -9.01
C TYR A 8 6.98 16.29 -9.66
N ARG A 9 5.91 15.83 -9.04
CA ARG A 9 4.91 14.96 -9.69
C ARG A 9 4.30 15.60 -10.90
N ARG A 10 4.08 16.91 -10.88
CA ARG A 10 3.63 17.70 -12.04
C ARG A 10 4.61 17.60 -13.20
N GLN A 11 5.93 17.56 -12.98
CA GLN A 11 6.91 17.45 -14.08
C GLN A 11 6.78 16.12 -14.82
N ARG A 12 6.70 14.97 -14.13
CA ARG A 12 6.50 13.67 -14.78
C ARG A 12 5.18 13.60 -15.54
N GLN A 13 4.09 14.02 -14.88
CA GLN A 13 2.79 14.11 -15.52
C GLN A 13 2.80 15.11 -16.69
N MET A 14 3.56 16.21 -16.61
CA MET A 14 3.72 17.17 -17.69
C MET A 14 4.44 16.52 -18.88
N CYS A 15 5.51 15.78 -18.69
CA CYS A 15 6.20 15.07 -19.78
C CYS A 15 5.26 14.14 -20.55
N ILE A 16 4.38 13.42 -19.86
CA ILE A 16 3.38 12.54 -20.48
C ILE A 16 2.28 13.37 -21.14
N ARG A 17 1.72 14.35 -20.45
CA ARG A 17 0.63 15.20 -20.92
C ARG A 17 1.01 16.02 -22.15
N ASP A 18 2.22 16.55 -22.20
CA ASP A 18 2.69 17.38 -23.31
C ASP A 18 2.84 16.60 -24.62
N ARG A 19 2.83 15.26 -24.54
CA ARG A 19 2.80 14.39 -25.72
C ARG A 19 1.38 14.12 -26.25
N ALA A 20 0.34 14.35 -25.45
CA ALA A 20 -1.03 14.10 -25.85
C ALA A 20 -1.44 14.83 -27.16
N PRO A 21 -1.14 16.13 -27.39
CA PRO A 21 -1.44 16.80 -28.64
C PRO A 21 -0.75 16.18 -29.86
N TYR A 22 0.47 15.66 -29.67
CA TYR A 22 1.20 14.97 -30.74
C TYR A 22 0.47 13.70 -31.19
N PHE A 23 0.02 12.88 -30.22
CA PHE A 23 -0.75 11.68 -30.53
C PHE A 23 -2.14 11.98 -31.05
N ALA A 24 -2.76 13.08 -30.62
CA ALA A 24 -4.08 13.50 -31.10
C ALA A 24 -4.08 13.84 -32.63
N SER A 25 -2.93 14.28 -33.17
CA SER A 25 -2.77 14.56 -34.59
C SER A 25 -2.21 13.37 -35.41
N ALA A 26 -1.79 12.30 -34.74
CA ALA A 26 -1.20 11.14 -35.40
C ALA A 26 -2.28 10.17 -35.93
N ASN A 27 -2.00 9.49 -37.05
CA ASN A 27 -2.87 8.44 -37.54
C ASN A 27 -2.59 7.13 -36.80
N LEU A 28 -3.21 6.96 -35.65
CA LEU A 28 -3.02 5.82 -34.77
C LEU A 28 -3.86 4.62 -35.25
N LYS A 29 -3.27 3.42 -35.21
CA LYS A 29 -4.00 2.16 -35.48
C LYS A 29 -4.95 1.76 -34.34
N LYS A 30 -4.62 2.15 -33.11
CA LYS A 30 -5.44 1.95 -31.91
C LYS A 30 -5.51 3.26 -31.12
N PRO A 31 -6.62 3.58 -30.43
CA PRO A 31 -6.72 4.77 -29.62
C PRO A 31 -5.78 4.71 -28.42
N ILE A 32 -5.28 5.85 -27.98
CA ILE A 32 -4.55 6.04 -26.74
C ILE A 32 -5.41 6.85 -25.79
N HIS A 33 -5.64 6.34 -24.59
CA HIS A 33 -6.35 7.01 -23.53
C HIS A 33 -5.34 7.55 -22.50
N PHE A 34 -5.35 8.86 -22.27
CA PHE A 34 -4.58 9.48 -21.21
C PHE A 34 -5.48 9.59 -19.98
N SER A 35 -5.13 8.88 -18.91
CA SER A 35 -5.89 8.85 -17.68
C SER A 35 -5.06 9.41 -16.53
N TYR A 36 -5.65 10.27 -15.71
CA TYR A 36 -5.02 10.89 -14.55
C TYR A 36 -5.87 10.58 -13.33
N THR A 37 -5.28 9.90 -12.39
CA THR A 37 -5.88 9.59 -11.10
C THR A 37 -5.49 10.64 -10.05
N TYR A 38 -6.20 10.66 -8.95
CA TYR A 38 -5.94 11.51 -7.80
C TYR A 38 -5.69 10.65 -6.55
N ASP A 39 -5.07 11.24 -5.55
CA ASP A 39 -4.81 10.60 -4.25
C ASP A 39 -4.12 9.22 -4.35
N GLU A 40 -3.16 9.10 -5.28
CA GLU A 40 -2.34 7.89 -5.42
C GLU A 40 -1.55 7.65 -4.12
N GLU A 41 -0.94 8.71 -3.52
CA GLU A 41 -0.18 8.66 -2.26
C GLU A 41 -1.04 8.35 -1.03
N THR A 42 -2.34 8.40 -1.16
CA THR A 42 -3.30 8.09 -0.09
C THR A 42 -4.13 6.88 -0.48
N ALA A 43 -3.46 5.77 -0.75
CA ALA A 43 -4.06 4.49 -1.09
C ALA A 43 -4.75 4.42 -2.46
N CYS A 44 -4.26 5.12 -3.47
CA CYS A 44 -4.73 5.04 -4.87
C CYS A 44 -6.25 5.28 -5.01
N GLN A 45 -6.84 6.18 -4.23
CA GLN A 45 -8.31 6.35 -4.14
C GLN A 45 -8.97 6.71 -5.47
N GLY A 46 -8.24 7.37 -6.37
CA GLY A 46 -8.74 7.78 -7.68
C GLY A 46 -8.89 6.63 -8.67
N ALA A 47 -8.02 5.61 -8.61
CA ALA A 47 -8.01 4.52 -9.57
C ALA A 47 -9.30 3.68 -9.54
N PRO A 48 -9.85 3.25 -8.39
CA PRO A 48 -11.14 2.55 -8.35
C PRO A 48 -12.30 3.34 -8.95
N VAL A 49 -12.30 4.68 -8.79
CA VAL A 49 -13.31 5.55 -9.40
C VAL A 49 -13.19 5.56 -10.91
N MET A 50 -11.96 5.68 -11.42
CA MET A 50 -11.68 5.63 -12.85
C MET A 50 -12.06 4.27 -13.46
N LEU A 51 -11.71 3.15 -12.81
CA LEU A 51 -12.05 1.81 -13.28
C LEU A 51 -13.57 1.60 -13.39
N LYS A 52 -14.35 2.11 -12.44
CA LYS A 52 -15.82 2.09 -12.53
C LYS A 52 -16.33 2.88 -13.73
N GLU A 53 -15.72 4.02 -14.03
CA GLU A 53 -16.12 4.86 -15.16
C GLU A 53 -15.70 4.24 -16.51
N LEU A 54 -14.53 3.62 -16.62
CA LEU A 54 -14.11 2.84 -17.79
C LEU A 54 -15.13 1.73 -18.10
N LYS A 55 -15.51 0.96 -17.07
CA LYS A 55 -16.51 -0.12 -17.20
C LYS A 55 -17.87 0.42 -17.64
N LYS A 56 -18.34 1.51 -17.03
CA LYS A 56 -19.61 2.17 -17.37
C LYS A 56 -19.64 2.66 -18.81
N ARG A 57 -18.55 3.24 -19.29
CA ARG A 57 -18.41 3.75 -20.67
C ARG A 57 -18.10 2.64 -21.68
N LYS A 58 -17.91 1.38 -21.23
CA LYS A 58 -17.54 0.25 -22.07
C LYS A 58 -16.25 0.53 -22.86
N ILE A 59 -15.30 1.22 -22.23
CA ILE A 59 -13.97 1.46 -22.81
C ILE A 59 -13.18 0.17 -22.60
N ASP A 60 -12.86 -0.50 -23.70
CA ASP A 60 -12.04 -1.71 -23.72
C ASP A 60 -10.58 -1.34 -23.95
N CYS A 61 -9.74 -1.58 -22.95
CA CYS A 61 -8.32 -1.35 -22.99
C CYS A 61 -7.58 -2.68 -22.96
N SER A 62 -6.81 -3.01 -23.99
CA SER A 62 -5.99 -4.23 -24.01
C SER A 62 -4.73 -4.10 -23.16
N VAL A 63 -4.18 -2.88 -23.06
CA VAL A 63 -2.91 -2.60 -22.38
C VAL A 63 -3.05 -1.37 -21.51
N CYS A 64 -2.47 -1.41 -20.31
CA CYS A 64 -2.29 -0.27 -19.42
C CYS A 64 -0.80 -0.05 -19.12
N ILE A 65 -0.35 1.20 -19.20
CA ILE A 65 0.99 1.62 -18.80
C ILE A 65 0.82 2.59 -17.64
N VAL A 66 1.27 2.20 -16.45
CA VAL A 66 1.28 3.05 -15.25
C VAL A 66 2.60 3.82 -15.21
N GLY A 67 2.50 5.15 -15.22
CA GLY A 67 3.63 6.04 -15.43
C GLY A 67 4.40 6.37 -14.15
N GLU A 68 5.10 5.40 -13.57
CA GLU A 68 5.96 5.57 -12.39
C GLU A 68 7.45 5.68 -12.76
N PRO A 69 8.32 6.23 -11.87
CA PRO A 69 9.74 6.46 -12.18
C PRO A 69 10.54 5.17 -12.17
N THR A 70 10.67 4.53 -13.33
CA THR A 70 11.35 3.24 -13.49
C THR A 70 12.59 3.31 -14.35
N ASN A 71 13.11 4.50 -14.67
CA ASN A 71 14.16 4.71 -15.66
C ASN A 71 13.79 4.07 -17.03
N MET A 72 12.53 4.12 -17.41
CA MET A 72 11.96 3.50 -18.61
C MET A 72 12.07 1.97 -18.66
N LYS A 73 12.36 1.30 -17.55
CA LYS A 73 12.37 -0.17 -17.46
C LYS A 73 10.97 -0.72 -17.26
N ALA A 74 10.73 -1.92 -17.79
CA ALA A 74 9.47 -2.61 -17.63
C ALA A 74 9.38 -3.29 -16.25
N ILE A 75 8.53 -2.77 -15.36
CA ILE A 75 8.22 -3.42 -14.10
C ILE A 75 7.00 -4.32 -14.29
N GLN A 76 7.18 -5.60 -14.04
CA GLN A 76 6.20 -6.65 -14.28
C GLN A 76 5.48 -7.14 -13.02
N ALA A 77 5.90 -6.70 -11.84
CA ALA A 77 5.25 -7.05 -10.58
C ALA A 77 5.66 -6.11 -9.44
N HIS A 78 4.77 -5.94 -8.46
CA HIS A 78 5.07 -5.32 -7.17
C HIS A 78 4.25 -5.96 -6.04
N LYS A 79 4.75 -5.85 -4.81
CA LYS A 79 4.02 -6.29 -3.62
C LYS A 79 2.78 -5.41 -3.39
N GLY A 80 1.79 -5.95 -2.69
CA GLY A 80 0.73 -5.12 -2.12
C GLY A 80 1.27 -4.14 -1.08
N CYS A 81 0.46 -3.15 -0.72
CA CYS A 81 0.78 -2.18 0.32
C CYS A 81 -0.48 -1.91 1.15
N TYR A 82 -0.52 -2.48 2.35
CA TYR A 82 -1.63 -2.34 3.28
C TYR A 82 -1.15 -1.57 4.51
N GLU A 83 -1.81 -0.47 4.82
CA GLU A 83 -1.44 0.45 5.89
C GLU A 83 -2.59 0.64 6.86
N TYR A 84 -2.28 0.54 8.14
CA TYR A 84 -3.26 0.57 9.22
C TYR A 84 -2.81 1.41 10.39
N SER A 85 -3.77 2.04 11.07
CA SER A 85 -3.62 2.58 12.42
C SER A 85 -4.56 1.85 13.36
N THR A 86 -4.04 1.32 14.47
CA THR A 86 -4.85 0.68 15.51
C THR A 86 -4.85 1.54 16.76
N HIS A 87 -6.03 1.95 17.19
CA HIS A 87 -6.23 2.87 18.31
C HIS A 87 -6.81 2.13 19.51
N PHE A 88 -6.18 2.29 20.67
CA PHE A 88 -6.55 1.70 21.96
C PHE A 88 -7.08 2.78 22.89
N TYR A 89 -8.26 2.53 23.47
CA TYR A 89 -8.92 3.42 24.41
C TYR A 89 -9.20 2.67 25.71
N GLY A 90 -8.49 3.04 26.75
CA GLY A 90 -8.58 2.47 28.10
C GLY A 90 -9.16 3.43 29.10
N LEU A 91 -8.66 3.36 30.35
CA LEU A 91 -9.09 4.20 31.48
C LEU A 91 -7.87 4.75 32.20
N ALA A 92 -7.78 6.08 32.26
CA ALA A 92 -6.74 6.76 33.02
C ALA A 92 -6.88 6.51 34.52
N GLY A 93 -5.76 6.60 35.24
CA GLY A 93 -5.69 6.46 36.66
C GLY A 93 -4.31 6.82 37.19
N HIS A 94 -4.16 6.77 38.50
CA HIS A 94 -2.86 6.99 39.12
C HIS A 94 -1.97 5.77 38.98
N GLY A 95 -0.71 5.94 38.57
CA GLY A 95 0.22 4.85 38.28
C GLY A 95 0.53 3.91 39.45
N SER A 96 0.29 4.35 40.70
CA SER A 96 0.44 3.49 41.89
C SER A 96 -0.74 2.52 42.12
N ALA A 97 -1.80 2.62 41.34
CA ALA A 97 -2.97 1.75 41.41
C ALA A 97 -3.34 1.20 40.02
N PRO A 98 -2.46 0.41 39.40
CA PRO A 98 -2.63 -0.03 38.00
C PRO A 98 -3.93 -0.82 37.74
N ASP A 99 -4.40 -1.59 38.73
CA ASP A 99 -5.61 -2.40 38.62
C ASP A 99 -6.92 -1.55 38.60
N LYS A 100 -6.84 -0.25 38.91
CA LYS A 100 -7.98 0.67 38.84
C LYS A 100 -8.14 1.38 37.50
N GLY A 101 -7.25 1.12 36.55
CA GLY A 101 -7.29 1.67 35.22
C GLY A 101 -7.16 0.60 34.13
N VAL A 102 -7.17 1.03 32.88
CA VAL A 102 -6.89 0.16 31.74
C VAL A 102 -5.82 0.83 30.90
N ASN A 103 -4.60 0.29 30.94
CA ASN A 103 -3.43 0.88 30.31
C ASN A 103 -3.39 0.58 28.80
N ALA A 104 -3.77 1.53 27.99
CA ALA A 104 -3.78 1.39 26.52
C ALA A 104 -2.40 1.07 25.93
N VAL A 105 -1.30 1.51 26.56
CA VAL A 105 0.07 1.22 26.11
C VAL A 105 0.41 -0.26 26.33
N GLU A 106 -0.02 -0.87 27.43
CA GLU A 106 0.20 -2.29 27.68
C GLU A 106 -0.56 -3.17 26.67
N TYR A 107 -1.81 -2.83 26.36
CA TYR A 107 -2.59 -3.56 25.35
C TYR A 107 -2.03 -3.36 23.95
N ALA A 108 -1.56 -2.15 23.61
CA ALA A 108 -0.83 -1.90 22.38
C ALA A 108 0.46 -2.73 22.30
N SER A 109 1.18 -2.92 23.40
CA SER A 109 2.37 -3.78 23.45
C SER A 109 2.04 -5.25 23.21
N LYS A 110 0.94 -5.77 23.78
CA LYS A 110 0.44 -7.14 23.50
C LYS A 110 0.08 -7.28 22.00
N PHE A 111 -0.59 -6.29 21.43
CA PHE A 111 -0.93 -6.25 20.01
C PHE A 111 0.33 -6.28 19.13
N ILE A 112 1.34 -5.46 19.44
CA ILE A 112 2.62 -5.43 18.73
C ILE A 112 3.33 -6.79 18.82
N ASN A 113 3.34 -7.43 19.99
CA ASN A 113 3.93 -8.75 20.14
C ASN A 113 3.26 -9.78 19.20
N LYS A 114 1.92 -9.72 19.09
CA LYS A 114 1.20 -10.59 18.14
C LYS A 114 1.56 -10.31 16.68
N LEU A 115 1.72 -9.05 16.28
CA LEU A 115 2.22 -8.69 14.95
C LEU A 115 3.64 -9.23 14.72
N MET A 116 4.53 -9.19 15.73
CA MET A 116 5.88 -9.74 15.61
C MET A 116 5.90 -11.27 15.48
N GLU A 117 4.97 -11.98 16.15
CA GLU A 117 4.77 -13.43 15.93
C GLU A 117 4.34 -13.69 14.48
N LEU A 118 3.33 -13.01 14.00
CA LEU A 118 2.85 -13.13 12.62
C LEU A 118 3.93 -12.84 11.59
N ARG A 119 4.80 -11.88 11.84
CA ARG A 119 5.96 -11.61 10.97
C ARG A 119 6.89 -12.84 10.83
N GLN A 120 7.04 -13.65 11.88
CA GLN A 120 7.83 -14.90 11.77
C GLN A 120 7.06 -16.00 11.03
N GLU A 121 5.73 -16.03 11.18
CA GLU A 121 4.88 -16.96 10.42
C GLU A 121 4.89 -16.63 8.93
N LEU A 122 4.81 -15.35 8.56
CA LEU A 122 4.86 -14.90 7.17
C LEU A 122 6.15 -15.31 6.45
N LYS A 123 7.30 -15.36 7.16
CA LYS A 123 8.54 -15.87 6.59
C LYS A 123 8.45 -17.34 6.20
N LYS A 124 7.70 -18.15 6.98
CA LYS A 124 7.49 -19.57 6.69
C LYS A 124 6.51 -19.80 5.54
N ARG A 125 5.71 -18.80 5.20
CA ARG A 125 4.71 -18.81 4.12
C ARG A 125 5.28 -18.33 2.78
N GLU A 126 6.61 -18.19 2.68
CA GLU A 126 7.30 -17.77 1.46
C GLU A 126 6.87 -18.64 0.26
N PRO A 127 6.38 -18.04 -0.84
CA PRO A 127 6.09 -18.77 -2.07
C PRO A 127 7.38 -19.34 -2.68
N LYS A 128 7.36 -20.62 -3.09
CA LYS A 128 8.55 -21.33 -3.62
C LYS A 128 9.25 -20.63 -4.78
N ASN A 129 8.52 -19.84 -5.56
CA ASN A 129 9.03 -19.16 -6.74
C ASN A 129 8.82 -17.63 -6.65
N SER A 130 8.91 -17.08 -5.44
CA SER A 130 8.78 -15.64 -5.25
C SER A 130 9.88 -14.90 -6.02
N ILE A 131 9.47 -13.90 -6.78
CA ILE A 131 10.39 -13.03 -7.56
C ILE A 131 10.80 -11.78 -6.77
N PHE A 132 10.30 -11.62 -5.55
CA PHE A 132 10.52 -10.44 -4.73
C PHE A 132 11.72 -10.58 -3.78
N THR A 133 12.25 -9.44 -3.34
CA THR A 133 13.28 -9.36 -2.30
C THR A 133 12.80 -8.39 -1.19
N PRO A 134 12.58 -8.87 0.05
CA PRO A 134 12.60 -10.28 0.47
C PRO A 134 11.44 -11.07 -0.18
N PRO A 135 11.57 -12.42 -0.31
CA PRO A 135 10.65 -13.24 -1.09
C PRO A 135 9.32 -13.55 -0.39
N TYR A 136 9.13 -13.09 0.82
CA TYR A 136 7.95 -13.30 1.66
C TYR A 136 7.21 -11.98 1.93
N THR A 137 5.98 -12.09 2.40
CA THR A 137 5.16 -10.97 2.87
C THR A 137 5.82 -10.31 4.08
N THR A 138 6.07 -9.01 4.00
CA THR A 138 6.70 -8.25 5.09
C THR A 138 5.64 -7.52 5.92
N LEU A 139 5.89 -7.44 7.24
CA LEU A 139 5.07 -6.72 8.20
C LEU A 139 5.98 -5.84 9.05
N GLN A 140 5.62 -4.58 9.23
CA GLN A 140 6.37 -3.61 10.03
C GLN A 140 5.46 -2.81 10.94
N ILE A 141 5.98 -2.47 12.13
CA ILE A 141 5.40 -1.49 13.03
C ILE A 141 6.18 -0.20 12.85
N GLY A 142 5.53 0.84 12.30
CA GLY A 142 6.16 2.11 11.94
C GLY A 142 6.20 3.11 13.08
N ARG A 143 5.14 3.15 13.89
CA ARG A 143 5.01 4.14 14.96
C ARG A 143 4.14 3.61 16.10
N ILE A 144 4.51 3.99 17.32
CA ILE A 144 3.67 3.88 18.51
C ILE A 144 3.60 5.24 19.21
N LYS A 145 2.40 5.65 19.63
CA LYS A 145 2.19 6.89 20.38
C LYS A 145 1.14 6.66 21.47
N GLY A 146 1.52 6.87 22.74
CA GLY A 146 0.58 6.69 23.86
C GLY A 146 1.13 7.18 25.19
N GLY A 147 0.21 7.42 26.13
CA GLY A 147 0.54 7.94 27.46
C GLY A 147 0.94 9.42 27.47
N ILE A 148 0.87 10.02 28.65
CA ILE A 148 1.19 11.45 28.87
C ILE A 148 2.25 11.66 29.96
N ALA A 149 2.32 10.78 30.95
CA ALA A 149 3.29 10.85 32.04
C ALA A 149 3.52 9.48 32.67
N ARG A 150 4.72 9.27 33.24
CA ARG A 150 5.14 8.00 33.85
C ARG A 150 4.29 7.54 35.05
N ASN A 151 3.60 8.46 35.74
CA ASN A 151 2.77 8.20 36.93
C ASN A 151 1.27 8.22 36.63
N VAL A 152 0.89 8.24 35.35
CA VAL A 152 -0.50 8.22 34.91
C VAL A 152 -0.71 6.96 34.03
N ILE A 153 -1.75 6.18 34.33
CA ILE A 153 -2.16 5.05 33.47
C ILE A 153 -2.60 5.62 32.13
N ALA A 154 -1.99 5.15 31.05
CA ALA A 154 -2.27 5.64 29.70
C ALA A 154 -3.65 5.17 29.23
N ASP A 155 -4.57 6.10 29.02
CA ASP A 155 -5.91 5.83 28.51
C ASP A 155 -6.00 5.76 27.00
N GLN A 156 -4.94 6.22 26.29
CA GLN A 156 -4.89 6.19 24.84
C GLN A 156 -3.53 5.72 24.33
N CYS A 157 -3.56 4.91 23.27
CA CYS A 157 -2.39 4.55 22.50
C CYS A 157 -2.78 4.30 21.04
N SER A 158 -1.90 4.63 20.12
CA SER A 158 -2.03 4.27 18.69
C SER A 158 -0.79 3.54 18.21
N VAL A 159 -1.00 2.59 17.29
CA VAL A 159 0.04 1.82 16.62
C VAL A 159 -0.20 1.91 15.12
N ASP A 160 0.76 2.47 14.38
CA ASP A 160 0.75 2.47 12.93
C ASP A 160 1.62 1.31 12.44
N TRP A 161 1.07 0.52 11.54
CA TRP A 161 1.74 -0.66 11.01
C TRP A 161 1.38 -0.89 9.56
N GLU A 162 2.26 -1.55 8.83
CA GLU A 162 2.08 -1.88 7.42
C GLU A 162 2.31 -3.36 7.14
N LEU A 163 1.71 -3.82 6.06
CA LEU A 163 1.87 -5.14 5.49
C LEU A 163 2.14 -5.01 3.99
N ARG A 164 3.16 -5.71 3.50
CA ARG A 164 3.47 -5.79 2.07
C ARG A 164 3.24 -7.22 1.57
N PRO A 165 2.00 -7.58 1.22
CA PRO A 165 1.68 -8.92 0.77
C PRO A 165 2.39 -9.28 -0.54
N VAL A 166 2.97 -10.49 -0.58
CA VAL A 166 3.43 -11.14 -1.81
C VAL A 166 2.28 -11.86 -2.49
N VAL A 167 1.38 -12.45 -1.68
CA VAL A 167 0.15 -13.08 -2.12
C VAL A 167 -1.03 -12.51 -1.34
N PHE A 168 -2.19 -12.43 -1.98
CA PHE A 168 -3.40 -11.84 -1.40
C PHE A 168 -3.82 -12.53 -0.09
N GLU A 169 -3.71 -13.84 -0.03
CA GLU A 169 -4.09 -14.68 1.12
C GLU A 169 -3.30 -14.33 2.40
N ASP A 170 -2.11 -13.79 2.28
CA ASP A 170 -1.33 -13.34 3.44
C ASP A 170 -1.94 -12.09 4.08
N GLY A 171 -2.50 -11.19 3.26
CA GLY A 171 -3.23 -10.03 3.73
C GLY A 171 -4.46 -10.41 4.54
N GLU A 172 -5.27 -11.32 3.99
CA GLU A 172 -6.45 -11.86 4.68
C GLU A 172 -6.06 -12.59 5.97
N PHE A 173 -5.04 -13.45 5.92
CA PHE A 173 -4.54 -14.20 7.07
C PHE A 173 -4.15 -13.29 8.24
N VAL A 174 -3.38 -12.23 7.97
CA VAL A 174 -2.94 -11.27 9.00
C VAL A 174 -4.14 -10.50 9.55
N ASN A 175 -4.98 -9.95 8.67
CA ASN A 175 -6.15 -9.18 9.09
C ASN A 175 -7.10 -10.02 9.96
N GLN A 176 -7.46 -11.22 9.51
CA GLN A 176 -8.35 -12.11 10.27
C GLN A 176 -7.74 -12.53 11.61
N THR A 177 -6.45 -12.85 11.64
CA THR A 177 -5.76 -13.24 12.88
C THR A 177 -5.73 -12.10 13.89
N MET A 178 -5.44 -10.87 13.45
CA MET A 178 -5.39 -9.70 14.32
C MET A 178 -6.79 -9.27 14.79
N ASP A 179 -7.79 -9.32 13.91
CA ASP A 179 -9.18 -8.99 14.27
C ASP A 179 -9.73 -10.00 15.29
N ASN A 180 -9.43 -11.30 15.14
CA ASN A 180 -9.79 -12.32 16.11
C ASN A 180 -9.04 -12.12 17.44
N TYR A 181 -7.74 -11.82 17.41
CA TYR A 181 -6.96 -11.56 18.61
C TYR A 181 -7.48 -10.36 19.41
N VAL A 182 -7.85 -9.30 18.74
CA VAL A 182 -8.49 -8.13 19.36
C VAL A 182 -9.85 -8.50 19.96
N LYS A 183 -10.70 -9.17 19.17
CA LYS A 183 -12.08 -9.51 19.54
C LYS A 183 -12.15 -10.51 20.69
N ASP A 184 -11.32 -11.56 20.64
CA ASP A 184 -11.48 -12.72 21.53
C ASP A 184 -10.57 -12.63 22.77
N PHE A 185 -9.51 -11.81 22.74
CA PHE A 185 -8.54 -11.72 23.83
C PHE A 185 -8.38 -10.29 24.37
N LEU A 186 -7.91 -9.33 23.55
CA LEU A 186 -7.54 -8.02 24.09
C LEU A 186 -8.74 -7.22 24.61
N LEU A 187 -9.77 -7.10 23.80
CA LEU A 187 -10.94 -6.29 24.15
C LEU A 187 -11.75 -6.87 25.32
N PRO A 188 -12.00 -8.19 25.43
CA PRO A 188 -12.60 -8.78 26.62
C PRO A 188 -11.79 -8.55 27.90
N GLU A 189 -10.46 -8.64 27.83
CA GLU A 189 -9.60 -8.39 28.98
C GLU A 189 -9.70 -6.94 29.44
N MET A 190 -9.62 -5.96 28.55
CA MET A 190 -9.80 -4.54 28.86
C MET A 190 -11.17 -4.26 29.50
N LYS A 191 -12.22 -4.88 28.98
CA LYS A 191 -13.61 -4.65 29.43
C LYS A 191 -13.92 -5.23 30.80
N LYS A 192 -13.12 -6.16 31.33
CA LYS A 192 -13.27 -6.64 32.73
C LYS A 192 -13.12 -5.50 33.73
N THR A 193 -12.18 -4.59 33.48
CA THR A 193 -11.94 -3.42 34.36
C THR A 193 -12.72 -2.21 33.88
N TYR A 194 -12.82 -1.96 32.57
CA TYR A 194 -13.54 -0.80 32.02
C TYR A 194 -14.40 -1.22 30.82
N PRO A 195 -15.73 -1.40 31.03
CA PRO A 195 -16.66 -1.85 29.98
C PRO A 195 -16.71 -0.95 28.73
N ALA A 196 -16.36 0.35 28.86
CA ALA A 196 -16.34 1.30 27.76
C ALA A 196 -15.04 1.26 26.95
N SER A 197 -14.06 0.40 27.30
CA SER A 197 -12.82 0.21 26.54
C SER A 197 -13.11 -0.13 25.07
N LYS A 198 -12.26 0.39 24.18
CA LYS A 198 -12.38 0.19 22.71
C LYS A 198 -11.02 -0.04 22.10
N ILE A 199 -11.00 -0.86 21.04
CA ILE A 199 -9.89 -0.98 20.10
C ILE A 199 -10.49 -0.74 18.72
N LYS A 200 -9.91 0.17 17.93
CA LYS A 200 -10.38 0.51 16.59
C LYS A 200 -9.25 0.34 15.61
N LYS A 201 -9.48 -0.41 14.54
CA LYS A 201 -8.62 -0.45 13.36
C LYS A 201 -9.11 0.60 12.37
N GLU A 202 -8.21 1.44 11.92
CA GLU A 202 -8.39 2.38 10.82
C GLU A 202 -7.59 1.86 9.63
N ILE A 203 -8.22 1.70 8.50
CA ILE A 203 -7.59 1.34 7.24
C ILE A 203 -7.15 2.65 6.59
N ILE A 204 -5.84 2.86 6.49
CA ILE A 204 -5.26 4.01 5.79
C ILE A 204 -5.27 3.73 4.29
N GLY A 205 -4.91 2.49 3.89
CA GLY A 205 -4.95 2.04 2.52
C GLY A 205 -4.69 0.55 2.36
N GLU A 206 -5.28 -0.04 1.31
CA GLU A 206 -5.03 -1.41 0.90
C GLU A 206 -4.85 -1.43 -0.61
N ILE A 207 -3.59 -1.30 -1.05
CA ILE A 207 -3.21 -1.37 -2.46
C ILE A 207 -2.89 -2.82 -2.78
N VAL A 208 -3.63 -3.40 -3.72
CA VAL A 208 -3.41 -4.78 -4.16
C VAL A 208 -2.07 -4.96 -4.86
N GLY A 209 -1.49 -6.16 -4.74
CA GLY A 209 -0.26 -6.50 -5.44
C GLY A 209 -0.47 -6.58 -6.95
N PHE A 210 0.60 -6.31 -7.69
CA PHE A 210 0.67 -6.50 -9.12
C PHE A 210 1.50 -7.74 -9.42
N ASN A 211 0.90 -8.72 -10.10
CA ASN A 211 1.51 -10.02 -10.30
C ASN A 211 2.06 -10.18 -11.71
N LYS A 212 3.21 -10.88 -11.82
CA LYS A 212 3.80 -11.24 -13.09
C LYS A 212 2.83 -12.08 -13.93
N GLU A 213 2.62 -11.69 -15.16
CA GLU A 213 1.93 -12.47 -16.19
C GLU A 213 2.95 -13.25 -17.03
N GLU A 214 2.67 -14.52 -17.34
CA GLU A 214 3.58 -15.32 -18.18
C GLU A 214 3.72 -14.75 -19.60
N LYS A 215 2.63 -14.20 -20.15
CA LYS A 215 2.55 -13.62 -21.49
C LYS A 215 1.94 -12.22 -21.43
N SER A 216 2.65 -11.26 -20.84
CA SER A 216 2.17 -9.87 -20.76
C SER A 216 2.35 -9.15 -22.10
N GLU A 217 1.24 -8.72 -22.68
CA GLU A 217 1.24 -7.86 -23.89
C GLU A 217 1.84 -6.49 -23.55
N ALA A 218 1.54 -5.96 -22.38
CA ALA A 218 2.02 -4.67 -21.91
C ALA A 218 3.55 -4.65 -21.73
N VAL A 219 4.10 -5.65 -21.05
CA VAL A 219 5.56 -5.78 -20.85
C VAL A 219 6.28 -5.93 -22.19
N ASN A 220 5.76 -6.78 -23.09
CA ASN A 220 6.35 -6.96 -24.41
C ASN A 220 6.31 -5.66 -25.24
N LEU A 221 5.22 -4.90 -25.14
CA LEU A 221 5.10 -3.59 -25.79
C LEU A 221 6.20 -2.64 -25.32
N ILE A 222 6.40 -2.51 -24.00
CA ILE A 222 7.44 -1.63 -23.44
C ILE A 222 8.84 -2.10 -23.86
N CYS A 223 9.15 -3.39 -23.74
CA CYS A 223 10.44 -3.93 -24.18
C CYS A 223 10.72 -3.60 -25.66
N ASN A 224 9.72 -3.71 -26.53
CA ASN A 224 9.85 -3.36 -27.94
C ASN A 224 10.06 -1.86 -28.17
N LEU A 225 9.36 -1.00 -27.41
CA LEU A 225 9.47 0.45 -27.57
C LEU A 225 10.79 1.02 -27.03
N THR A 226 11.28 0.47 -25.93
CA THR A 226 12.52 0.94 -25.26
C THR A 226 13.78 0.29 -25.82
N GLY A 227 13.65 -0.88 -26.48
CA GLY A 227 14.77 -1.72 -26.87
C GLY A 227 15.44 -2.44 -25.69
N ASP A 228 14.90 -2.32 -24.47
CA ASP A 228 15.39 -2.97 -23.25
C ASP A 228 14.49 -4.18 -22.93
N ASN A 229 15.09 -5.37 -22.86
CA ASN A 229 14.40 -6.61 -22.51
C ASN A 229 14.45 -6.93 -21.02
N SER A 230 14.96 -6.04 -20.17
CA SER A 230 14.94 -6.20 -18.73
C SER A 230 13.50 -6.19 -18.22
N ARG A 231 13.23 -7.08 -17.26
CA ARG A 231 11.91 -7.23 -16.61
C ARG A 231 12.14 -7.22 -15.13
N GLU A 232 11.85 -6.10 -14.51
CA GLU A 232 12.14 -5.88 -13.09
C GLU A 232 10.89 -6.05 -12.23
N VAL A 233 11.13 -6.15 -10.93
CA VAL A 233 10.10 -6.15 -9.89
C VAL A 233 10.46 -5.13 -8.84
N VAL A 234 9.45 -4.53 -8.21
CA VAL A 234 9.66 -3.53 -7.17
C VAL A 234 8.88 -3.88 -5.91
N SER A 235 9.28 -3.29 -4.78
CA SER A 235 8.65 -3.55 -3.48
C SER A 235 7.63 -2.47 -3.08
N PHE A 236 7.57 -1.35 -3.81
CA PHE A 236 6.56 -0.31 -3.59
C PHE A 236 5.27 -0.64 -4.37
N GLY A 237 4.12 -0.21 -3.84
CA GLY A 237 2.83 -0.40 -4.48
C GLY A 237 2.55 0.69 -5.51
N THR A 238 1.76 0.37 -6.53
CA THR A 238 1.23 1.29 -7.52
C THR A 238 -0.23 0.94 -7.85
N GLU A 239 -0.88 1.71 -8.71
CA GLU A 239 -2.22 1.41 -9.20
C GLU A 239 -2.28 0.19 -10.14
N ALA A 240 -1.14 -0.39 -10.56
CA ALA A 240 -1.07 -1.42 -11.59
C ALA A 240 -1.88 -2.68 -11.26
N GLY A 241 -1.87 -3.11 -9.99
CA GLY A 241 -2.64 -4.26 -9.55
C GLY A 241 -4.14 -4.10 -9.78
N LEU A 242 -4.67 -2.89 -9.61
CA LEU A 242 -6.09 -2.59 -9.81
C LEU A 242 -6.52 -2.74 -11.28
N PHE A 243 -5.67 -2.35 -12.23
CA PHE A 243 -5.93 -2.55 -13.65
C PHE A 243 -5.84 -4.02 -14.04
N GLN A 244 -4.88 -4.75 -13.46
CA GLN A 244 -4.73 -6.18 -13.69
C GLN A 244 -5.93 -6.98 -13.17
N GLU A 245 -6.50 -6.63 -12.01
CA GLU A 245 -7.70 -7.28 -11.45
C GLU A 245 -8.91 -7.24 -12.39
N ILE A 246 -9.01 -6.23 -13.23
CA ILE A 246 -10.09 -6.13 -14.23
C ILE A 246 -9.71 -6.73 -15.60
N GLY A 247 -8.58 -7.45 -15.68
CA GLY A 247 -8.15 -8.21 -16.86
C GLY A 247 -7.38 -7.40 -17.90
N ILE A 248 -6.90 -6.21 -17.57
CA ILE A 248 -6.08 -5.41 -18.48
C ILE A 248 -4.61 -5.83 -18.32
N SER A 249 -3.95 -6.22 -19.43
CA SER A 249 -2.50 -6.46 -19.39
C SER A 249 -1.77 -5.17 -19.02
N THR A 250 -1.03 -5.20 -17.93
CA THR A 250 -0.51 -3.99 -17.28
C THR A 250 1.02 -4.05 -17.16
N VAL A 251 1.65 -2.90 -17.21
CA VAL A 251 3.07 -2.71 -16.93
C VAL A 251 3.28 -1.36 -16.24
N VAL A 252 4.24 -1.29 -15.33
CA VAL A 252 4.67 0.00 -14.75
C VAL A 252 5.93 0.43 -15.49
N CYS A 253 5.91 1.62 -16.10
CA CYS A 253 7.04 2.17 -16.84
C CYS A 253 6.91 3.68 -16.99
N GLY A 254 7.97 4.39 -16.71
CA GLY A 254 8.03 5.83 -16.92
C GLY A 254 9.40 6.44 -16.69
N PRO A 255 9.56 7.71 -17.04
CA PRO A 255 10.82 8.44 -16.89
C PRO A 255 11.14 8.74 -15.43
N GLY A 256 12.42 8.95 -15.13
CA GLY A 256 12.92 9.26 -13.81
C GLY A 256 13.22 8.01 -12.97
N SER A 257 13.91 8.21 -11.86
CA SER A 257 14.34 7.16 -10.93
C SER A 257 13.54 7.22 -9.63
N ILE A 258 13.11 6.07 -9.13
CA ILE A 258 12.48 5.95 -7.80
C ILE A 258 13.42 6.44 -6.67
N GLU A 259 14.73 6.40 -6.89
CA GLU A 259 15.71 6.90 -5.92
C GLU A 259 15.61 8.42 -5.70
N GLN A 260 14.99 9.15 -6.63
CA GLN A 260 14.72 10.59 -6.51
C GLN A 260 13.38 10.89 -5.84
N ALA A 261 12.47 9.92 -5.79
CA ALA A 261 11.15 10.11 -5.22
C ALA A 261 11.22 10.47 -3.72
N HIS A 262 10.34 11.36 -3.28
CA HIS A 262 10.22 11.83 -1.89
C HIS A 262 11.45 12.59 -1.35
N LYS A 263 12.39 13.02 -2.20
CA LYS A 263 13.50 13.91 -1.82
C LYS A 263 13.09 15.39 -1.91
N ILE A 264 13.82 16.25 -1.18
CA ILE A 264 13.60 17.70 -1.18
C ILE A 264 13.82 18.29 -2.58
N ASP A 265 14.81 17.78 -3.29
CA ASP A 265 15.23 18.20 -4.63
C ASP A 265 14.94 17.10 -5.67
N GLU A 266 13.74 16.53 -5.63
CA GLU A 266 13.31 15.51 -6.60
C GLU A 266 13.31 16.09 -8.02
N TYR A 267 13.89 15.37 -9.00
CA TYR A 267 13.96 15.74 -10.41
C TYR A 267 13.76 14.53 -11.33
N ILE A 268 13.44 14.81 -12.60
CA ILE A 268 13.36 13.83 -13.69
C ILE A 268 14.53 14.02 -14.64
#